data_e36d9c7789b144ecb3a5ec34e9beada2
#
_entry.id   e36d9c7789b144ecb3a5ec34e9beada2
#
_cell.length_a   1.000
_cell.length_b   1.000
_cell.length_c   1.000
_cell.angle_alpha   90.00
_cell.angle_beta   90.00
_cell.angle_gamma   90.00
#
_symmetry.space_group_name_H-M   'P 1'
#
loop_
_entity.id
_entity.type
_entity.pdbx_description
1 polymer ?
#
loop_
_entity_poly.entity_id
_entity_poly.type
_entity_poly.pdbx_seq_one_letter_code
_entity_poly.pdbx_strand_id
1 'polypeptide(L)'
;TIADMLKMDAEKAFVMGVMHDIGRSFSNGQFRHIRDGYEYLNNLGYPEIAKICLTHSFVIQDINTYVGKMDISDAERMKYQYILSRQQYDDYDRLIQLCDSISTSNGYVIPEKKFVTNAFKYGFKETTIEKWRAALELYKSFEEKLGMNVNLFVEQSVEKLMELK
;
A
#
# COMPACT_ATOMS: atom_id res chain seq x y z
N THR A 1 9.45 13.89 -8.26
CA THR A 1 8.73 12.86 -7.45
C THR A 1 9.60 12.36 -6.31
N ILE A 2 9.02 11.61 -5.36
CA ILE A 2 9.79 10.92 -4.29
C ILE A 2 10.83 9.97 -4.91
N ALA A 3 10.45 9.25 -5.97
CA ALA A 3 11.35 8.35 -6.68
C ALA A 3 12.58 9.07 -7.23
N ASP A 4 12.42 10.22 -7.89
CA ASP A 4 13.53 11.02 -8.42
C ASP A 4 14.49 11.47 -7.31
N MET A 5 13.96 11.94 -6.18
CA MET A 5 14.77 12.40 -5.05
C MET A 5 15.57 11.27 -4.41
N LEU A 6 15.03 10.07 -4.42
CA LEU A 6 15.71 8.86 -3.93
C LEU A 6 16.59 8.20 -5.00
N LYS A 7 16.72 8.80 -6.19
CA LYS A 7 17.49 8.27 -7.33
C LYS A 7 17.00 6.89 -7.80
N MET A 8 15.71 6.64 -7.63
CA MET A 8 15.04 5.45 -8.16
C MET A 8 14.59 5.72 -9.61
N ASP A 9 14.35 4.67 -10.37
CA ASP A 9 13.70 4.80 -11.68
C ASP A 9 12.24 5.24 -11.50
N ALA A 10 11.97 6.52 -11.84
CA ALA A 10 10.68 7.14 -11.63
C ALA A 10 9.60 6.59 -12.59
N GLU A 11 9.97 6.16 -13.79
CA GLU A 11 9.03 5.53 -14.73
C GLU A 11 8.61 4.16 -14.22
N LYS A 12 9.57 3.36 -13.74
CA LYS A 12 9.29 2.07 -13.10
C LYS A 12 8.39 2.25 -11.87
N ALA A 13 8.71 3.22 -11.00
CA ALA A 13 7.90 3.53 -9.82
C ALA A 13 6.47 3.96 -10.19
N PHE A 14 6.32 4.78 -11.25
CA PHE A 14 5.03 5.19 -11.76
C PHE A 14 4.20 4.01 -12.26
N VAL A 15 4.78 3.14 -13.10
CA VAL A 15 4.10 1.93 -13.60
C VAL A 15 3.66 1.04 -12.45
N MET A 16 4.53 0.79 -11.47
CA MET A 16 4.20 0.01 -10.28
C MET A 16 3.06 0.66 -9.47
N GLY A 17 3.09 1.99 -9.31
CA GLY A 17 2.04 2.74 -8.64
C GLY A 17 0.69 2.67 -9.36
N VAL A 18 0.66 2.75 -10.69
CA VAL A 18 -0.58 2.63 -11.47
C VAL A 18 -1.12 1.20 -11.41
N MET A 19 -0.25 0.20 -11.42
CA MET A 19 -0.64 -1.21 -11.54
C MET A 19 -0.90 -1.91 -10.20
N HIS A 20 -0.52 -1.31 -9.05
CA HIS A 20 -0.61 -2.00 -7.75
C HIS A 20 -2.01 -2.52 -7.42
N ASP A 21 -3.04 -1.83 -7.89
CA ASP A 21 -4.46 -2.12 -7.66
C ASP A 21 -5.18 -2.63 -8.93
N ILE A 22 -4.45 -3.10 -9.97
CA ILE A 22 -5.04 -3.51 -11.26
C ILE A 22 -6.14 -4.58 -11.10
N GLY A 23 -6.03 -5.42 -10.08
CA GLY A 23 -7.05 -6.42 -9.76
C GLY A 23 -8.43 -5.85 -9.48
N ARG A 24 -8.55 -4.57 -9.10
CA ARG A 24 -9.85 -3.88 -8.94
C ARG A 24 -10.59 -3.68 -10.25
N SER A 25 -9.90 -3.72 -11.38
CA SER A 25 -10.53 -3.58 -12.71
C SER A 25 -11.40 -4.79 -13.07
N PHE A 26 -11.17 -5.94 -12.45
CA PHE A 26 -11.90 -7.18 -12.74
C PHE A 26 -12.35 -7.96 -11.49
N SER A 27 -12.11 -7.40 -10.30
CA SER A 27 -12.55 -7.99 -9.03
C SER A 27 -13.21 -6.94 -8.14
N ASN A 28 -14.45 -7.20 -7.73
CA ASN A 28 -15.17 -6.39 -6.73
C ASN A 28 -14.81 -6.78 -5.29
N GLY A 29 -13.87 -7.72 -5.11
CA GLY A 29 -13.46 -8.20 -3.80
C GLY A 29 -12.53 -7.24 -3.07
N GLN A 30 -12.41 -7.43 -1.76
CA GLN A 30 -11.47 -6.66 -0.94
C GLN A 30 -10.08 -7.29 -0.98
N PHE A 31 -9.85 -8.46 -0.39
CA PHE A 31 -8.57 -9.16 -0.55
C PHE A 31 -8.40 -9.71 -1.98
N ARG A 32 -9.49 -10.10 -2.62
CA ARG A 32 -9.48 -10.66 -3.98
C ARG A 32 -8.78 -9.78 -5.00
N HIS A 33 -8.86 -8.43 -4.90
CA HIS A 33 -8.13 -7.60 -5.86
C HIS A 33 -6.61 -7.79 -5.78
N ILE A 34 -6.07 -8.04 -4.57
CA ILE A 34 -4.64 -8.33 -4.35
C ILE A 34 -4.25 -9.62 -5.05
N ARG A 35 -5.01 -10.70 -4.79
CA ARG A 35 -4.81 -12.01 -5.41
C ARG A 35 -4.91 -11.93 -6.94
N ASP A 36 -6.01 -11.34 -7.42
CA ASP A 36 -6.34 -11.33 -8.84
C ASP A 36 -5.32 -10.48 -9.62
N GLY A 37 -4.88 -9.35 -9.09
CA GLY A 37 -3.80 -8.53 -9.66
C GLY A 37 -2.47 -9.27 -9.70
N TYR A 38 -2.10 -9.93 -8.60
CA TYR A 38 -0.91 -10.74 -8.51
C TYR A 38 -0.90 -11.88 -9.55
N GLU A 39 -1.97 -12.67 -9.63
CA GLU A 39 -2.07 -13.79 -10.58
C GLU A 39 -2.10 -13.30 -12.03
N TYR A 40 -2.86 -12.25 -12.32
CA TYR A 40 -2.97 -11.68 -13.66
C TYR A 40 -1.61 -11.24 -14.21
N LEU A 41 -0.86 -10.46 -13.44
CA LEU A 41 0.45 -9.96 -13.89
C LEU A 41 1.52 -11.04 -13.95
N ASN A 42 1.50 -12.03 -13.05
CA ASN A 42 2.38 -13.19 -13.18
C ASN A 42 2.10 -13.99 -14.46
N ASN A 43 0.84 -14.21 -14.78
CA ASN A 43 0.44 -14.92 -16.00
C ASN A 43 0.84 -14.17 -17.28
N LEU A 44 0.93 -12.84 -17.22
CA LEU A 44 1.43 -12.00 -18.32
C LEU A 44 2.97 -11.90 -18.38
N GLY A 45 3.70 -12.49 -17.41
CA GLY A 45 5.15 -12.45 -17.37
C GLY A 45 5.75 -11.19 -16.73
N TYR A 46 4.98 -10.48 -15.89
CA TYR A 46 5.43 -9.29 -15.15
C TYR A 46 5.55 -9.56 -13.63
N PRO A 47 6.45 -10.45 -13.18
CA PRO A 47 6.52 -10.88 -11.77
C PRO A 47 6.89 -9.75 -10.81
N GLU A 48 7.70 -8.78 -11.24
CA GLU A 48 8.07 -7.64 -10.38
C GLU A 48 6.85 -6.76 -10.06
N ILE A 49 6.00 -6.50 -11.05
CA ILE A 49 4.78 -5.69 -10.84
C ILE A 49 3.73 -6.53 -10.08
N ALA A 50 3.65 -7.82 -10.38
CA ALA A 50 2.80 -8.75 -9.64
C ALA A 50 3.16 -8.74 -8.14
N LYS A 51 4.45 -8.75 -7.80
CA LYS A 51 4.92 -8.63 -6.42
C LYS A 51 4.34 -7.39 -5.74
N ILE A 52 4.33 -6.24 -6.42
CA ILE A 52 3.74 -5.00 -5.87
C ILE A 52 2.24 -5.15 -5.60
N CYS A 53 1.49 -5.80 -6.49
CA CYS A 53 0.06 -6.10 -6.23
C CYS A 53 -0.12 -6.90 -4.94
N LEU A 54 0.78 -7.82 -4.64
CA LEU A 54 0.72 -8.61 -3.42
C LEU A 54 1.15 -7.81 -2.18
N THR A 55 2.23 -7.03 -2.30
CA THR A 55 2.95 -6.47 -1.14
C THR A 55 2.45 -5.09 -0.69
N HIS A 56 1.79 -4.32 -1.57
CA HIS A 56 1.43 -2.92 -1.29
C HIS A 56 0.61 -2.71 -0.02
N SER A 57 -0.26 -3.64 0.32
CA SER A 57 -1.11 -3.58 1.51
C SER A 57 -0.46 -4.12 2.80
N PHE A 58 0.76 -4.65 2.71
CA PHE A 58 1.42 -5.40 3.79
C PHE A 58 2.77 -4.80 4.17
N VAL A 59 2.78 -3.74 4.94
CA VAL A 59 4.02 -3.20 5.54
C VAL A 59 4.71 -4.25 6.42
N ILE A 60 3.91 -5.06 7.11
CA ILE A 60 4.29 -6.30 7.82
C ILE A 60 3.92 -7.49 6.93
N GLN A 61 4.82 -8.45 6.77
CA GLN A 61 4.62 -9.64 5.92
C GLN A 61 3.70 -10.69 6.58
N ASP A 62 2.60 -10.22 7.11
CA ASP A 62 1.55 -11.05 7.72
C ASP A 62 0.18 -10.70 7.12
N ILE A 63 -0.45 -11.68 6.47
CA ILE A 63 -1.77 -11.55 5.85
C ILE A 63 -2.86 -11.13 6.85
N ASN A 64 -2.68 -11.43 8.14
CA ASN A 64 -3.61 -11.05 9.20
C ASN A 64 -3.66 -9.54 9.44
N THR A 65 -2.64 -8.80 9.00
CA THR A 65 -2.61 -7.34 9.06
C THR A 65 -3.46 -6.66 7.96
N TYR A 66 -4.08 -7.45 7.06
CA TYR A 66 -4.99 -6.88 6.07
C TYR A 66 -6.21 -6.24 6.73
N VAL A 67 -6.47 -4.99 6.40
CA VAL A 67 -7.53 -4.19 7.08
C VAL A 67 -8.92 -4.60 6.60
N GLY A 68 -9.10 -4.84 5.30
CA GLY A 68 -10.39 -5.16 4.69
C GLY A 68 -10.93 -6.56 5.02
N LYS A 69 -12.01 -6.93 4.34
CA LYS A 69 -12.57 -8.28 4.42
C LYS A 69 -11.67 -9.30 3.74
N MET A 70 -11.41 -10.40 4.41
CA MET A 70 -10.71 -11.56 3.85
C MET A 70 -11.73 -12.40 3.06
N ASP A 71 -11.93 -12.07 1.78
CA ASP A 71 -12.94 -12.65 0.90
C ASP A 71 -12.37 -13.75 -0.02
N ILE A 72 -11.47 -14.54 0.53
CA ILE A 72 -10.87 -15.74 -0.06
C ILE A 72 -11.04 -16.93 0.89
N SER A 73 -10.83 -18.13 0.39
CA SER A 73 -10.87 -19.36 1.20
C SER A 73 -9.66 -19.46 2.15
N ASP A 74 -9.78 -20.27 3.20
CA ASP A 74 -8.68 -20.53 4.14
C ASP A 74 -7.47 -21.15 3.44
N ALA A 75 -7.68 -22.02 2.45
CA ALA A 75 -6.60 -22.61 1.67
C ALA A 75 -5.85 -21.53 0.85
N GLU A 76 -6.56 -20.60 0.22
CA GLU A 76 -5.95 -19.45 -0.46
C GLU A 76 -5.24 -18.52 0.52
N ARG A 77 -5.83 -18.26 1.70
CA ARG A 77 -5.20 -17.46 2.75
C ARG A 77 -3.85 -18.06 3.17
N MET A 78 -3.78 -19.36 3.39
CA MET A 78 -2.51 -20.04 3.70
C MET A 78 -1.52 -19.95 2.53
N LYS A 79 -1.98 -20.18 1.28
CA LYS A 79 -1.16 -20.02 0.07
C LYS A 79 -0.54 -18.63 -0.01
N TYR A 80 -1.36 -17.57 0.13
CA TYR A 80 -0.87 -16.19 -0.01
C TYR A 80 -0.05 -15.74 1.19
N GLN A 81 -0.31 -16.23 2.41
CA GLN A 81 0.58 -16.03 3.55
C GLN A 81 1.96 -16.61 3.27
N TYR A 82 2.03 -17.83 2.75
CA TYR A 82 3.29 -18.47 2.39
C TYR A 82 4.03 -17.67 1.31
N ILE A 83 3.35 -17.24 0.26
CA ILE A 83 3.95 -16.44 -0.81
C ILE A 83 4.45 -15.09 -0.26
N LEU A 84 3.62 -14.39 0.52
CA LEU A 84 3.94 -13.09 1.11
C LEU A 84 5.16 -13.16 2.03
N SER A 85 5.23 -14.17 2.90
CA SER A 85 6.34 -14.33 3.86
C SER A 85 7.71 -14.58 3.21
N ARG A 86 7.72 -14.96 1.93
CA ARG A 86 8.95 -15.21 1.15
C ARG A 86 9.35 -14.04 0.26
N GLN A 87 8.55 -12.99 0.18
CA GLN A 87 8.92 -11.82 -0.60
C GLN A 87 10.09 -11.08 0.05
N GLN A 88 11.07 -10.73 -0.73
CA GLN A 88 12.11 -9.78 -0.32
C GLN A 88 11.63 -8.39 -0.74
N TYR A 89 11.33 -7.55 0.25
CA TYR A 89 10.91 -6.18 -0.01
C TYR A 89 12.11 -5.33 -0.43
N ASP A 90 11.94 -4.63 -1.52
CA ASP A 90 12.89 -3.63 -2.00
C ASP A 90 12.36 -2.19 -1.81
N ASP A 91 13.09 -1.21 -2.30
CA ASP A 91 12.71 0.18 -2.18
C ASP A 91 11.41 0.52 -2.94
N TYR A 92 11.07 -0.23 -4.02
CA TYR A 92 9.81 -0.04 -4.74
C TYR A 92 8.61 -0.54 -3.94
N ASP A 93 8.71 -1.71 -3.28
CA ASP A 93 7.66 -2.17 -2.36
C ASP A 93 7.38 -1.12 -1.29
N ARG A 94 8.43 -0.59 -0.68
CA ARG A 94 8.34 0.41 0.39
C ARG A 94 7.77 1.74 -0.10
N LEU A 95 8.19 2.18 -1.29
CA LEU A 95 7.66 3.40 -1.90
C LEU A 95 6.16 3.29 -2.19
N ILE A 96 5.72 2.16 -2.79
CA ILE A 96 4.29 1.97 -3.09
C ILE A 96 3.47 1.83 -1.81
N GLN A 97 3.97 1.13 -0.77
CA GLN A 97 3.34 1.05 0.54
C GLN A 97 3.20 2.43 1.19
N LEU A 98 4.23 3.29 1.10
CA LEU A 98 4.14 4.68 1.55
C LEU A 98 3.06 5.43 0.78
N CYS A 99 3.14 5.44 -0.55
CA CYS A 99 2.20 6.15 -1.41
C CYS A 99 0.75 5.71 -1.18
N ASP A 100 0.51 4.39 -1.05
CA ASP A 100 -0.83 3.90 -0.70
C ASP A 100 -1.27 4.37 0.69
N SER A 101 -0.37 4.45 1.68
CA SER A 101 -0.71 4.90 3.03
C SER A 101 -1.13 6.37 3.13
N ILE A 102 -0.68 7.22 2.19
CA ILE A 102 -0.93 8.67 2.15
C ILE A 102 -1.87 9.10 1.02
N SER A 103 -2.55 8.16 0.36
CA SER A 103 -3.47 8.46 -0.74
C SER A 103 -4.85 7.83 -0.56
N THR A 104 -5.84 8.47 -1.15
CA THR A 104 -7.23 8.00 -1.27
C THR A 104 -7.73 8.31 -2.67
N SER A 105 -8.93 7.84 -3.03
CA SER A 105 -9.60 8.19 -4.29
C SER A 105 -9.85 9.70 -4.45
N ASN A 106 -9.82 10.47 -3.36
CA ASN A 106 -10.07 11.91 -3.34
C ASN A 106 -8.77 12.74 -3.26
N GLY A 107 -7.61 12.10 -3.38
CA GLY A 107 -6.31 12.71 -3.29
C GLY A 107 -5.52 12.29 -2.05
N TYR A 108 -4.52 13.07 -1.71
CA TYR A 108 -3.61 12.77 -0.63
C TYR A 108 -4.21 13.04 0.75
N VAL A 109 -3.76 12.27 1.73
CA VAL A 109 -4.13 12.42 3.14
C VAL A 109 -2.94 12.10 4.04
N ILE A 110 -2.92 12.65 5.25
CA ILE A 110 -1.96 12.21 6.27
C ILE A 110 -2.28 10.76 6.68
N PRO A 111 -1.27 9.95 7.02
CA PRO A 111 -1.48 8.53 7.35
C PRO A 111 -2.52 8.30 8.45
N GLU A 112 -2.50 9.13 9.50
CA GLU A 112 -3.40 9.04 10.64
C GLU A 112 -4.86 9.19 10.22
N LYS A 113 -5.17 10.09 9.27
CA LYS A 113 -6.53 10.26 8.75
C LYS A 113 -6.99 8.98 8.04
N LYS A 114 -6.12 8.36 7.22
CA LYS A 114 -6.43 7.09 6.56
C LYS A 114 -6.63 5.98 7.58
N PHE A 115 -5.80 5.90 8.62
CA PHE A 115 -5.93 4.91 9.68
C PHE A 115 -7.27 5.01 10.40
N VAL A 116 -7.64 6.21 10.82
CA VAL A 116 -8.93 6.48 11.50
C VAL A 116 -10.09 6.15 10.58
N THR A 117 -10.06 6.59 9.31
CA THR A 117 -11.10 6.29 8.33
C THR A 117 -11.26 4.77 8.12
N ASN A 118 -10.15 4.05 8.02
CA ASN A 118 -10.17 2.59 7.88
C ASN A 118 -10.71 1.90 9.15
N ALA A 119 -10.35 2.39 10.33
CA ALA A 119 -10.88 1.86 11.59
C ALA A 119 -12.39 2.04 11.71
N PHE A 120 -12.93 3.18 11.29
CA PHE A 120 -14.38 3.39 11.23
C PHE A 120 -15.07 2.46 10.21
N LYS A 121 -14.42 2.20 9.07
CA LYS A 121 -14.99 1.39 7.99
C LYS A 121 -14.93 -0.12 8.25
N TYR A 122 -13.83 -0.59 8.83
CA TYR A 122 -13.52 -2.02 8.93
C TYR A 122 -13.39 -2.55 10.36
N GLY A 123 -13.46 -1.66 11.36
CA GLY A 123 -13.22 -1.99 12.77
C GLY A 123 -11.75 -2.15 13.13
N PHE A 124 -11.52 -2.44 14.41
CA PHE A 124 -10.19 -2.75 14.94
C PHE A 124 -9.96 -4.26 14.95
N LYS A 125 -8.75 -4.68 14.59
CA LYS A 125 -8.24 -6.04 14.74
C LYS A 125 -7.09 -6.03 15.73
N GLU A 126 -6.70 -7.19 16.25
CA GLU A 126 -5.55 -7.33 17.17
C GLU A 126 -4.26 -6.74 16.57
N THR A 127 -4.07 -6.89 15.26
CA THR A 127 -2.91 -6.39 14.51
C THR A 127 -2.98 -4.92 14.12
N THR A 128 -4.07 -4.20 14.42
CA THR A 128 -4.29 -2.82 13.94
C THR A 128 -3.20 -1.86 14.41
N ILE A 129 -2.89 -1.88 15.72
CA ILE A 129 -1.90 -0.96 16.31
C ILE A 129 -0.49 -1.29 15.80
N GLU A 130 -0.16 -2.56 15.69
CA GLU A 130 1.13 -3.00 15.14
C GLU A 130 1.31 -2.52 13.69
N LYS A 131 0.29 -2.71 12.86
CA LYS A 131 0.29 -2.22 11.48
C LYS A 131 0.47 -0.70 11.41
N TRP A 132 -0.23 0.07 12.26
CA TRP A 132 -0.11 1.52 12.28
C TRP A 132 1.31 1.97 12.65
N ARG A 133 1.92 1.33 13.68
CA ARG A 133 3.33 1.60 14.04
C ARG A 133 4.26 1.34 12.86
N ALA A 134 4.16 0.17 12.25
CA ALA A 134 4.99 -0.17 11.10
C ALA A 134 4.82 0.82 9.93
N ALA A 135 3.59 1.27 9.66
CA ALA A 135 3.32 2.26 8.62
C ALA A 135 3.90 3.64 8.97
N LEU A 136 3.82 4.08 10.23
CA LEU A 136 4.43 5.34 10.67
C LEU A 136 5.97 5.26 10.71
N GLU A 137 6.54 4.13 11.06
CA GLU A 137 7.98 3.89 10.99
C GLU A 137 8.46 3.93 9.52
N LEU A 138 7.72 3.32 8.61
CA LEU A 138 7.99 3.42 7.18
C LEU A 138 7.93 4.87 6.71
N TYR A 139 6.87 5.61 7.06
CA TYR A 139 6.71 7.02 6.74
C TYR A 139 7.91 7.83 7.22
N LYS A 140 8.29 7.70 8.51
CA LYS A 140 9.43 8.38 9.11
C LYS A 140 10.75 8.02 8.42
N SER A 141 10.95 6.76 8.03
CA SER A 141 12.15 6.34 7.30
C SER A 141 12.31 7.05 5.95
N PHE A 142 11.20 7.36 5.28
CA PHE A 142 11.23 8.15 4.05
C PHE A 142 11.52 9.63 4.32
N GLU A 143 10.98 10.22 5.39
CA GLU A 143 11.35 11.59 5.79
C GLU A 143 12.84 11.71 6.08
N GLU A 144 13.42 10.73 6.78
CA GLU A 144 14.86 10.67 7.05
C GLU A 144 15.68 10.55 5.76
N LYS A 145 15.29 9.65 4.84
CA LYS A 145 15.95 9.49 3.53
C LYS A 145 15.87 10.75 2.66
N LEU A 146 14.76 11.46 2.71
CA LEU A 146 14.48 12.66 1.90
C LEU A 146 15.05 13.93 2.53
N GLY A 147 15.33 13.92 3.83
CA GLY A 147 15.72 15.11 4.59
C GLY A 147 14.60 16.17 4.71
N MET A 148 13.33 15.76 4.49
CA MET A 148 12.18 16.65 4.52
C MET A 148 10.88 15.90 4.85
N ASN A 149 9.86 16.65 5.28
CA ASN A 149 8.55 16.08 5.59
C ASN A 149 7.84 15.62 4.29
N VAL A 150 7.39 14.37 4.27
CA VAL A 150 6.67 13.77 3.13
C VAL A 150 5.39 14.54 2.79
N ASN A 151 4.73 15.16 3.79
CA ASN A 151 3.53 15.97 3.56
C ASN A 151 3.79 17.21 2.68
N LEU A 152 5.04 17.69 2.56
CA LEU A 152 5.37 18.80 1.63
C LEU A 152 5.18 18.40 0.17
N PHE A 153 5.22 17.10 -0.17
CA PHE A 153 4.84 16.64 -1.50
C PHE A 153 3.33 16.63 -1.72
N VAL A 154 2.59 16.89 -0.65
CA VAL A 154 1.15 16.75 -0.53
C VAL A 154 0.49 18.10 -0.29
N GLU A 155 1.09 19.20 -0.81
CA GLU A 155 0.59 20.58 -0.62
C GLU A 155 -0.91 20.71 -0.88
N GLN A 156 -1.44 19.97 -1.84
CA GLN A 156 -2.87 19.93 -2.14
C GLN A 156 -3.73 19.30 -1.01
N SER A 157 -3.16 18.55 -0.09
CA SER A 157 -3.93 17.94 1.00
C SER A 157 -4.14 18.89 2.18
N VAL A 158 -3.21 19.81 2.40
CA VAL A 158 -3.34 20.83 3.44
C VAL A 158 -4.37 21.87 3.03
N GLU A 159 -4.36 22.32 1.77
CA GLU A 159 -5.37 23.24 1.23
C GLU A 159 -6.77 22.61 1.30
N LYS A 160 -6.96 21.37 0.89
CA LYS A 160 -8.24 20.65 0.99
C LYS A 160 -8.71 20.40 2.44
N LEU A 161 -7.81 20.28 3.41
CA LEU A 161 -8.16 20.23 4.83
C LEU A 161 -8.65 21.60 5.35
N MET A 162 -8.17 22.68 4.76
CA MET A 162 -8.59 24.05 5.11
C MET A 162 -9.92 24.46 4.45
N GLU A 163 -10.31 23.80 3.36
CA GLU A 163 -11.59 24.03 2.67
C GLU A 163 -12.79 23.31 3.35
N LEU A 164 -12.53 22.40 4.29
CA LEU A 164 -13.55 21.77 5.12
C LEU A 164 -13.93 22.69 6.29
N LYS A 165 -14.56 23.84 5.98
CA LYS A 165 -15.24 24.68 6.95
C LYS A 165 -16.75 24.39 6.93
#